data_509fc0fca38fd5c5f987393400312afb
#
_entry.id   509fc0fca38fd5c5f987393400312afb
#
_cell.length_a   1.000
_cell.length_b   1.000
_cell.length_c   1.000
_cell.angle_alpha   90.00
_cell.angle_beta   90.00
_cell.angle_gamma   90.00
#
_symmetry.space_group_name_H-M   'P 1'
#
loop_
_entity.id
_entity.type
_entity.pdbx_description
1 polymer ?
#
loop_
_entity_poly.entity_id
_entity_poly.type
_entity_poly.pdbx_seq_one_letter_code
_entity_poly.pdbx_strand_id
1 'polypeptide(L)'
;MEKNAKIYVAGHRGMVGSAIVRELNRQGYTNIITRTHAELDLCRQADVEAFFATEKPEYVFLAAAKVGGIIANQSALADFMYENMILEMNVIHAAWQNDCKKLLFLGSSCIYPRLAPQPMTESCLLTGELEKTNEAYALAKISGLKYCEFLNRQYGTDYISVMPTNLYGPNDNYHPEHSHVLPALIRRFHEAKESGAEVVTCWGDGSPLREFLYVDDLANLCVFLMENYSGNETVNAGTGKELTIKALTELVAKTVGYEGRIEWDTTRPNGTPRKLLDVSKAAALGWTYKTELEEGIKLAYDDFLNNPMRAER
;
A
#
# COMPACT_ATOMS: atom_id res chain seq x y z
N MET A 1 -12.27 19.14 -1.15
CA MET A 1 -13.52 18.33 -1.29
C MET A 1 -14.57 18.86 -0.31
N GLU A 2 -15.85 18.98 -0.72
CA GLU A 2 -16.96 19.34 0.18
C GLU A 2 -17.23 18.19 1.17
N LYS A 3 -17.61 18.51 2.43
CA LYS A 3 -17.77 17.48 3.48
C LYS A 3 -18.93 16.51 3.24
N ASN A 4 -19.92 16.89 2.44
CA ASN A 4 -21.06 16.07 2.03
C ASN A 4 -20.91 15.48 0.61
N ALA A 5 -19.80 15.73 -0.07
CA ALA A 5 -19.52 15.17 -1.39
C ALA A 5 -19.54 13.64 -1.35
N LYS A 6 -20.04 13.04 -2.42
CA LYS A 6 -20.11 11.56 -2.53
C LYS A 6 -18.74 10.98 -2.86
N ILE A 7 -18.18 10.25 -1.92
CA ILE A 7 -16.82 9.68 -2.00
C ILE A 7 -16.90 8.15 -2.04
N TYR A 8 -16.38 7.54 -3.09
CA TYR A 8 -16.23 6.08 -3.15
C TYR A 8 -14.83 5.64 -2.74
N VAL A 9 -14.74 4.72 -1.78
CA VAL A 9 -13.48 4.08 -1.36
C VAL A 9 -13.50 2.62 -1.79
N ALA A 10 -12.85 2.32 -2.91
CA ALA A 10 -12.65 0.95 -3.40
C ALA A 10 -11.60 0.24 -2.55
N GLY A 11 -11.93 -0.96 -2.02
CA GLY A 11 -11.01 -1.72 -1.17
C GLY A 11 -11.06 -1.35 0.32
N HIS A 12 -12.17 -0.79 0.80
CA HIS A 12 -12.36 -0.28 2.16
C HIS A 12 -12.11 -1.29 3.30
N ARG A 13 -12.10 -2.61 3.02
CA ARG A 13 -11.78 -3.65 4.00
C ARG A 13 -10.28 -3.99 4.08
N GLY A 14 -9.47 -3.53 3.12
CA GLY A 14 -8.02 -3.67 3.16
C GLY A 14 -7.36 -2.69 4.12
N MET A 15 -6.06 -2.88 4.39
CA MET A 15 -5.27 -2.01 5.26
C MET A 15 -5.39 -0.53 4.84
N VAL A 16 -5.06 -0.20 3.60
CA VAL A 16 -5.07 1.19 3.10
C VAL A 16 -6.49 1.74 2.97
N GLY A 17 -7.43 0.98 2.38
CA GLY A 17 -8.80 1.45 2.20
C GLY A 17 -9.51 1.74 3.52
N SER A 18 -9.31 0.90 4.54
CA SER A 18 -9.89 1.14 5.87
C SER A 18 -9.27 2.35 6.57
N ALA A 19 -7.97 2.59 6.38
CA ALA A 19 -7.30 3.78 6.90
C ALA A 19 -7.83 5.06 6.23
N ILE A 20 -8.06 5.04 4.91
CA ILE A 20 -8.67 6.17 4.19
C ILE A 20 -10.08 6.45 4.73
N VAL A 21 -10.90 5.43 4.97
CA VAL A 21 -12.24 5.61 5.55
C VAL A 21 -12.14 6.21 6.95
N ARG A 22 -11.22 5.74 7.82
CA ARG A 22 -10.99 6.34 9.15
C ARG A 22 -10.62 7.81 9.04
N GLU A 23 -9.69 8.14 8.15
CA GLU A 23 -9.22 9.51 7.96
C GLU A 23 -10.31 10.43 7.41
N LEU A 24 -11.10 10.00 6.43
CA LEU A 24 -12.25 10.75 5.91
C LEU A 24 -13.28 11.03 7.01
N ASN A 25 -13.64 10.02 7.82
CA ASN A 25 -14.54 10.18 8.97
C ASN A 25 -13.97 11.17 10.01
N ARG A 26 -12.68 11.04 10.33
CA ARG A 26 -11.98 11.96 11.27
C ARG A 26 -12.02 13.41 10.79
N GLN A 27 -11.94 13.62 9.48
CA GLN A 27 -12.04 14.95 8.88
C GLN A 27 -13.48 15.44 8.66
N GLY A 28 -14.50 14.65 9.03
CA GLY A 28 -15.91 15.05 8.98
C GLY A 28 -16.57 14.89 7.61
N TYR A 29 -16.04 14.04 6.73
CA TYR A 29 -16.76 13.64 5.52
C TYR A 29 -17.90 12.67 5.88
N THR A 30 -19.10 12.92 5.36
CA THR A 30 -20.32 12.22 5.81
C THR A 30 -20.95 11.33 4.76
N ASN A 31 -20.53 11.40 3.51
CA ASN A 31 -21.14 10.66 2.40
C ASN A 31 -20.13 9.72 1.73
N ILE A 32 -19.68 8.74 2.51
CA ILE A 32 -18.67 7.75 2.08
C ILE A 32 -19.39 6.49 1.63
N ILE A 33 -19.16 6.10 0.37
CA ILE A 33 -19.70 4.86 -0.21
C ILE A 33 -18.62 3.81 -0.21
N THR A 34 -18.99 2.60 0.19
CA THR A 34 -18.13 1.42 0.14
C THR A 34 -18.91 0.23 -0.40
N ARG A 35 -18.24 -0.73 -1.04
CA ARG A 35 -18.80 -2.03 -1.45
C ARG A 35 -17.79 -3.13 -1.13
N THR A 36 -18.27 -4.22 -0.59
CA THR A 36 -17.48 -5.44 -0.43
C THR A 36 -17.28 -6.11 -1.77
N HIS A 37 -16.33 -7.04 -1.89
CA HIS A 37 -16.11 -7.81 -3.11
C HIS A 37 -17.38 -8.63 -3.50
N ALA A 38 -18.15 -9.12 -2.53
CA ALA A 38 -19.39 -9.85 -2.79
C ALA A 38 -20.52 -8.95 -3.31
N GLU A 39 -20.52 -7.66 -2.97
CA GLU A 39 -21.51 -6.67 -3.45
C GLU A 39 -21.12 -6.07 -4.79
N LEU A 40 -19.81 -5.93 -5.05
CA LEU A 40 -19.25 -5.36 -6.28
C LEU A 40 -17.90 -5.98 -6.57
N ASP A 41 -17.85 -6.94 -7.48
CA ASP A 41 -16.62 -7.47 -8.03
C ASP A 41 -16.05 -6.50 -9.07
N LEU A 42 -14.96 -5.81 -8.73
CA LEU A 42 -14.34 -4.80 -9.59
C LEU A 42 -13.73 -5.38 -10.88
N CYS A 43 -13.55 -6.70 -10.95
CA CYS A 43 -13.12 -7.37 -12.19
C CYS A 43 -14.27 -7.53 -13.20
N ARG A 44 -15.52 -7.29 -12.81
CA ARG A 44 -16.68 -7.39 -13.68
C ARG A 44 -17.07 -6.01 -14.21
N GLN A 45 -16.67 -5.73 -15.44
CA GLN A 45 -16.86 -4.42 -16.07
C GLN A 45 -18.30 -3.93 -15.99
N ALA A 46 -19.27 -4.77 -16.39
CA ALA A 46 -20.70 -4.37 -16.43
C ALA A 46 -21.22 -3.97 -15.04
N ASP A 47 -20.79 -4.65 -13.97
CA ASP A 47 -21.22 -4.36 -12.61
C ASP A 47 -20.62 -3.04 -12.12
N VAL A 48 -19.35 -2.77 -12.49
CA VAL A 48 -18.68 -1.51 -12.18
C VAL A 48 -19.33 -0.34 -12.93
N GLU A 49 -19.60 -0.48 -14.21
CA GLU A 49 -20.30 0.54 -15.01
C GLU A 49 -21.70 0.84 -14.43
N ALA A 50 -22.48 -0.17 -14.09
CA ALA A 50 -23.80 -0.01 -13.48
C ALA A 50 -23.73 0.68 -12.12
N PHE A 51 -22.72 0.34 -11.29
CA PHE A 51 -22.49 0.98 -10.01
C PHE A 51 -22.18 2.48 -10.17
N PHE A 52 -21.23 2.84 -11.05
CA PHE A 52 -20.86 4.24 -11.28
C PHE A 52 -22.01 5.04 -11.90
N ALA A 53 -22.77 4.48 -12.84
CA ALA A 53 -23.94 5.12 -13.43
C ALA A 53 -25.05 5.41 -12.40
N THR A 54 -25.20 4.54 -11.40
CA THR A 54 -26.20 4.68 -10.34
C THR A 54 -25.74 5.61 -9.22
N GLU A 55 -24.55 5.35 -8.66
CA GLU A 55 -24.05 6.07 -7.50
C GLU A 55 -23.44 7.43 -7.85
N LYS A 56 -22.82 7.57 -9.02
CA LYS A 56 -22.17 8.80 -9.50
C LYS A 56 -21.27 9.43 -8.43
N PRO A 57 -20.24 8.74 -7.94
CA PRO A 57 -19.34 9.29 -6.96
C PRO A 57 -18.59 10.50 -7.54
N GLU A 58 -18.52 11.57 -6.76
CA GLU A 58 -17.78 12.78 -7.15
C GLU A 58 -16.27 12.59 -7.00
N TYR A 59 -15.87 11.81 -6.01
CA TYR A 59 -14.47 11.51 -5.70
C TYR A 59 -14.27 10.01 -5.50
N VAL A 60 -13.13 9.50 -5.95
CA VAL A 60 -12.79 8.09 -5.85
C VAL A 60 -11.39 7.90 -5.24
N PHE A 61 -11.29 7.04 -4.24
CA PHE A 61 -10.02 6.49 -3.76
C PHE A 61 -9.94 5.03 -4.21
N LEU A 62 -9.04 4.74 -5.14
CA LEU A 62 -8.85 3.38 -5.65
C LEU A 62 -7.72 2.69 -4.88
N ALA A 63 -8.07 2.10 -3.73
CA ALA A 63 -7.18 1.33 -2.87
C ALA A 63 -7.36 -0.19 -3.01
N ALA A 64 -8.29 -0.64 -3.85
CA ALA A 64 -8.47 -2.05 -4.14
C ALA A 64 -7.31 -2.59 -4.98
N ALA A 65 -6.76 -3.72 -4.57
CA ALA A 65 -5.74 -4.45 -5.31
C ALA A 65 -5.63 -5.88 -4.78
N LYS A 66 -5.20 -6.81 -5.63
CA LYS A 66 -4.66 -8.11 -5.21
C LYS A 66 -3.20 -7.89 -4.82
N VAL A 67 -2.88 -8.07 -3.54
CA VAL A 67 -1.55 -7.83 -2.98
C VAL A 67 -1.04 -9.06 -2.23
N GLY A 68 0.28 -9.18 -2.10
CA GLY A 68 0.90 -10.27 -1.35
C GLY A 68 2.41 -10.14 -1.31
N GLY A 69 3.05 -10.94 -0.46
CA GLY A 69 4.50 -11.04 -0.36
C GLY A 69 5.17 -11.65 -1.61
N ILE A 70 6.49 -11.82 -1.57
CA ILE A 70 7.29 -12.34 -2.71
C ILE A 70 6.77 -13.71 -3.16
N ILE A 71 6.50 -14.63 -2.23
CA ILE A 71 6.03 -15.99 -2.55
C ILE A 71 4.69 -15.94 -3.28
N ALA A 72 3.72 -15.16 -2.78
CA ALA A 72 2.41 -15.01 -3.41
C ALA A 72 2.53 -14.44 -4.83
N ASN A 73 3.35 -13.42 -5.03
CA ASN A 73 3.59 -12.84 -6.36
C ASN A 73 4.21 -13.86 -7.33
N GLN A 74 5.23 -14.61 -6.90
CA GLN A 74 5.91 -15.58 -7.76
C GLN A 74 5.04 -16.80 -8.11
N SER A 75 4.13 -17.20 -7.23
CA SER A 75 3.27 -18.37 -7.44
C SER A 75 2.05 -18.11 -8.33
N ALA A 76 1.66 -16.83 -8.55
CA ALA A 76 0.44 -16.44 -9.22
C ALA A 76 0.62 -15.23 -10.16
N LEU A 77 1.71 -15.17 -10.91
CA LEU A 77 2.07 -14.03 -11.77
C LEU A 77 0.94 -13.58 -12.69
N ALA A 78 0.31 -14.52 -13.40
CA ALA A 78 -0.78 -14.20 -14.33
C ALA A 78 -2.00 -13.62 -13.62
N ASP A 79 -2.36 -14.17 -12.46
CA ASP A 79 -3.51 -13.70 -11.67
C ASP A 79 -3.24 -12.31 -11.09
N PHE A 80 -2.03 -12.06 -10.56
CA PHE A 80 -1.65 -10.73 -10.07
C PHE A 80 -1.71 -9.67 -11.16
N MET A 81 -1.25 -9.99 -12.36
CA MET A 81 -1.35 -9.07 -13.49
C MET A 81 -2.80 -8.85 -13.92
N TYR A 82 -3.52 -9.94 -14.20
CA TYR A 82 -4.88 -9.88 -14.77
C TYR A 82 -5.86 -9.19 -13.82
N GLU A 83 -5.95 -9.66 -12.58
CA GLU A 83 -6.94 -9.14 -11.63
C GLU A 83 -6.67 -7.66 -11.30
N ASN A 84 -5.41 -7.26 -11.07
CA ASN A 84 -5.09 -5.85 -10.81
C ASN A 84 -5.36 -4.99 -12.04
N MET A 85 -4.91 -5.41 -13.23
CA MET A 85 -5.10 -4.63 -14.44
C MET A 85 -6.58 -4.42 -14.75
N ILE A 86 -7.39 -5.48 -14.68
CA ILE A 86 -8.81 -5.39 -15.04
C ILE A 86 -9.61 -4.54 -14.06
N LEU A 87 -9.39 -4.72 -12.74
CA LEU A 87 -10.09 -3.93 -11.72
C LEU A 87 -9.73 -2.43 -11.81
N GLU A 88 -8.46 -2.11 -12.05
CA GLU A 88 -7.97 -0.74 -12.18
C GLU A 88 -8.56 -0.07 -13.42
N MET A 89 -8.50 -0.74 -14.57
CA MET A 89 -9.07 -0.22 -15.81
C MET A 89 -10.58 -0.01 -15.70
N ASN A 90 -11.32 -0.96 -15.12
CA ASN A 90 -12.77 -0.83 -14.95
C ASN A 90 -13.14 0.37 -14.09
N VAL A 91 -12.50 0.54 -12.93
CA VAL A 91 -12.81 1.64 -12.00
C VAL A 91 -12.41 2.99 -12.57
N ILE A 92 -11.20 3.12 -13.11
CA ILE A 92 -10.71 4.39 -13.67
C ILE A 92 -11.56 4.80 -14.87
N HIS A 93 -11.90 3.84 -15.76
CA HIS A 93 -12.71 4.11 -16.95
C HIS A 93 -14.15 4.51 -16.58
N ALA A 94 -14.79 3.77 -15.69
CA ALA A 94 -16.15 4.09 -15.24
C ALA A 94 -16.22 5.42 -14.49
N ALA A 95 -15.19 5.77 -13.72
CA ALA A 95 -15.10 7.09 -13.08
C ALA A 95 -15.07 8.22 -14.13
N TRP A 96 -14.28 8.06 -15.19
CA TRP A 96 -14.22 9.02 -16.29
C TRP A 96 -15.55 9.12 -17.06
N GLN A 97 -16.17 7.99 -17.41
CA GLN A 97 -17.45 7.98 -18.12
C GLN A 97 -18.62 8.63 -17.33
N ASN A 98 -18.51 8.71 -16.00
CA ASN A 98 -19.53 9.25 -15.12
C ASN A 98 -19.12 10.60 -14.47
N ASP A 99 -18.22 11.35 -15.11
CA ASP A 99 -17.82 12.71 -14.72
C ASP A 99 -17.30 12.82 -13.28
N CYS A 100 -16.59 11.78 -12.80
CA CYS A 100 -15.92 11.83 -11.50
C CYS A 100 -14.94 13.01 -11.48
N LYS A 101 -15.10 13.92 -10.52
CA LYS A 101 -14.31 15.16 -10.42
C LYS A 101 -12.84 14.89 -10.19
N LYS A 102 -12.54 13.90 -9.33
CA LYS A 102 -11.16 13.56 -8.99
C LYS A 102 -11.04 12.11 -8.53
N LEU A 103 -9.96 11.46 -8.95
CA LEU A 103 -9.64 10.10 -8.55
C LEU A 103 -8.20 10.04 -8.03
N LEU A 104 -8.00 9.33 -6.91
CA LEU A 104 -6.67 8.98 -6.42
C LEU A 104 -6.42 7.50 -6.64
N PHE A 105 -5.39 7.20 -7.44
CA PHE A 105 -4.91 5.86 -7.71
C PHE A 105 -3.78 5.47 -6.76
N LEU A 106 -3.96 4.38 -6.02
CA LEU A 106 -2.92 3.79 -5.18
C LEU A 106 -2.03 2.87 -6.02
N GLY A 107 -0.84 3.35 -6.34
CA GLY A 107 0.22 2.55 -6.95
C GLY A 107 1.06 1.80 -5.91
N SER A 108 2.33 1.62 -6.20
CA SER A 108 3.31 0.98 -5.34
C SER A 108 4.73 1.36 -5.75
N SER A 109 5.66 1.45 -4.82
CA SER A 109 7.08 1.67 -5.12
C SER A 109 7.74 0.52 -5.92
N CYS A 110 7.08 -0.62 -6.11
CA CYS A 110 7.58 -1.70 -6.95
C CYS A 110 7.55 -1.41 -8.46
N ILE A 111 6.90 -0.31 -8.88
CA ILE A 111 6.92 0.16 -10.27
C ILE A 111 8.27 0.73 -10.71
N TYR A 112 9.13 1.07 -9.76
CA TYR A 112 10.45 1.60 -10.06
C TYR A 112 11.44 0.51 -10.45
N PRO A 113 12.42 0.81 -11.32
CA PRO A 113 13.41 -0.16 -11.72
C PRO A 113 14.14 -0.77 -10.52
N ARG A 114 14.47 -2.06 -10.64
CA ARG A 114 15.21 -2.81 -9.61
C ARG A 114 16.51 -2.12 -9.19
N LEU A 115 17.23 -1.52 -10.14
CA LEU A 115 18.51 -0.85 -9.94
C LEU A 115 18.39 0.67 -10.05
N ALA A 116 17.22 1.25 -9.77
CA ALA A 116 17.05 2.68 -9.74
C ALA A 116 18.01 3.34 -8.73
N PRO A 117 18.54 4.54 -9.02
CA PRO A 117 19.28 5.34 -8.04
C PRO A 117 18.49 5.53 -6.75
N GLN A 118 19.18 5.57 -5.64
CA GLN A 118 18.57 5.70 -4.31
C GLN A 118 18.95 7.04 -3.65
N PRO A 119 18.01 7.80 -3.11
CA PRO A 119 16.57 7.56 -3.05
C PRO A 119 15.91 7.63 -4.44
N MET A 120 14.85 6.82 -4.65
CA MET A 120 14.13 6.72 -5.93
C MET A 120 13.20 7.93 -6.11
N THR A 121 13.44 8.73 -7.13
CA THR A 121 12.55 9.82 -7.55
C THR A 121 11.44 9.29 -8.48
N GLU A 122 10.36 10.03 -8.62
CA GLU A 122 9.25 9.70 -9.53
C GLU A 122 9.69 9.60 -10.99
N SER A 123 10.74 10.33 -11.37
CA SER A 123 11.34 10.28 -12.71
C SER A 123 12.06 8.98 -13.06
N CYS A 124 12.30 8.10 -12.07
CA CYS A 124 12.86 6.76 -12.30
C CYS A 124 11.90 5.81 -13.01
N LEU A 125 10.61 6.15 -13.09
CA LEU A 125 9.62 5.28 -13.73
C LEU A 125 9.99 4.96 -15.19
N LEU A 126 9.99 3.65 -15.54
CA LEU A 126 10.28 3.13 -16.88
C LEU A 126 11.72 3.43 -17.39
N THR A 127 12.67 3.68 -16.52
CA THR A 127 14.09 3.92 -16.90
C THR A 127 14.95 2.67 -16.87
N GLY A 128 14.42 1.51 -16.47
CA GLY A 128 15.16 0.25 -16.40
C GLY A 128 14.25 -0.94 -16.11
N GLU A 129 14.88 -2.12 -15.95
CA GLU A 129 14.17 -3.38 -15.70
C GLU A 129 13.52 -3.41 -14.32
N LEU A 130 12.32 -4.01 -14.25
CA LEU A 130 11.58 -4.25 -13.02
C LEU A 130 12.18 -5.41 -12.21
N GLU A 131 11.82 -5.49 -10.93
CA GLU A 131 12.13 -6.65 -10.09
C GLU A 131 11.30 -7.86 -10.55
N LYS A 132 11.98 -8.93 -10.96
CA LYS A 132 11.35 -10.11 -11.58
C LYS A 132 10.33 -10.82 -10.69
N THR A 133 10.54 -10.76 -9.37
CA THR A 133 9.68 -11.46 -8.40
C THR A 133 8.28 -10.86 -8.29
N ASN A 134 8.08 -9.59 -8.69
CA ASN A 134 6.79 -8.89 -8.67
C ASN A 134 6.51 -8.09 -9.94
N GLU A 135 7.19 -8.41 -11.04
CA GLU A 135 7.08 -7.73 -12.33
C GLU A 135 5.63 -7.66 -12.83
N ALA A 136 4.88 -8.74 -12.68
CA ALA A 136 3.49 -8.83 -13.12
C ALA A 136 2.58 -7.80 -12.40
N TYR A 137 2.71 -7.70 -11.08
CA TYR A 137 2.02 -6.69 -10.28
C TYR A 137 2.48 -5.27 -10.62
N ALA A 138 3.78 -5.08 -10.78
CA ALA A 138 4.34 -3.77 -11.13
C ALA A 138 3.82 -3.27 -12.48
N LEU A 139 3.74 -4.14 -13.50
CA LEU A 139 3.18 -3.79 -14.82
C LEU A 139 1.71 -3.39 -14.74
N ALA A 140 0.90 -4.10 -13.96
CA ALA A 140 -0.49 -3.70 -13.73
C ALA A 140 -0.55 -2.29 -13.12
N LYS A 141 0.21 -2.03 -12.06
CA LYS A 141 0.26 -0.72 -11.39
C LYS A 141 0.74 0.41 -12.31
N ILE A 142 1.74 0.15 -13.15
CA ILE A 142 2.21 1.10 -14.17
C ILE A 142 1.08 1.41 -15.16
N SER A 143 0.31 0.39 -15.58
CA SER A 143 -0.80 0.58 -16.52
C SER A 143 -1.89 1.48 -15.95
N GLY A 144 -2.31 1.25 -14.69
CA GLY A 144 -3.31 2.09 -14.01
C GLY A 144 -2.85 3.54 -13.85
N LEU A 145 -1.59 3.73 -13.40
CA LEU A 145 -0.97 5.05 -13.30
C LEU A 145 -0.95 5.78 -14.65
N LYS A 146 -0.47 5.11 -15.69
CA LYS A 146 -0.39 5.72 -17.03
C LYS A 146 -1.76 6.00 -17.62
N TYR A 147 -2.75 5.17 -17.32
CA TYR A 147 -4.11 5.44 -17.76
C TYR A 147 -4.69 6.70 -17.12
N CYS A 148 -4.48 6.92 -15.83
CA CYS A 148 -4.82 8.19 -15.18
C CYS A 148 -4.14 9.39 -15.86
N GLU A 149 -2.82 9.29 -16.10
CA GLU A 149 -2.06 10.35 -16.79
C GLU A 149 -2.60 10.65 -18.19
N PHE A 150 -2.94 9.62 -18.98
CA PHE A 150 -3.44 9.80 -20.34
C PHE A 150 -4.85 10.37 -20.37
N LEU A 151 -5.72 10.00 -19.43
CA LEU A 151 -7.05 10.63 -19.29
C LEU A 151 -6.93 12.12 -18.95
N ASN A 152 -6.02 12.49 -18.05
CA ASN A 152 -5.76 13.89 -17.73
C ASN A 152 -5.31 14.68 -18.97
N ARG A 153 -4.36 14.11 -19.74
CA ARG A 153 -3.80 14.77 -20.93
C ARG A 153 -4.80 14.86 -22.07
N GLN A 154 -5.63 13.86 -22.25
CA GLN A 154 -6.56 13.78 -23.38
C GLN A 154 -7.88 14.45 -23.10
N TYR A 155 -8.40 14.35 -21.88
CA TYR A 155 -9.76 14.77 -21.53
C TYR A 155 -9.82 15.83 -20.42
N GLY A 156 -8.67 16.21 -19.83
CA GLY A 156 -8.61 17.23 -18.78
C GLY A 156 -9.18 16.78 -17.45
N THR A 157 -9.14 15.46 -17.14
CA THR A 157 -9.52 14.95 -15.83
C THR A 157 -8.48 15.36 -14.75
N ASP A 158 -8.83 15.21 -13.47
CA ASP A 158 -7.91 15.43 -12.34
C ASP A 158 -7.69 14.10 -11.59
N TYR A 159 -7.02 13.15 -12.24
CA TYR A 159 -6.73 11.82 -11.70
C TYR A 159 -5.27 11.75 -11.27
N ILE A 160 -5.05 11.67 -9.96
CA ILE A 160 -3.72 11.69 -9.35
C ILE A 160 -3.28 10.30 -8.89
N SER A 161 -1.97 10.10 -8.75
CA SER A 161 -1.40 8.82 -8.36
C SER A 161 -0.40 8.98 -7.23
N VAL A 162 -0.42 8.01 -6.28
CA VAL A 162 0.46 7.97 -5.11
C VAL A 162 1.22 6.66 -5.06
N MET A 163 2.53 6.72 -4.85
CA MET A 163 3.43 5.57 -4.79
C MET A 163 3.92 5.35 -3.37
N PRO A 164 3.24 4.51 -2.57
CA PRO A 164 3.67 4.23 -1.21
C PRO A 164 4.90 3.33 -1.17
N THR A 165 5.74 3.54 -0.15
CA THR A 165 6.76 2.61 0.32
C THR A 165 6.12 1.41 1.04
N ASN A 166 6.90 0.60 1.78
CA ASN A 166 6.33 -0.51 2.54
C ASN A 166 5.41 0.02 3.65
N LEU A 167 4.17 -0.41 3.60
CA LEU A 167 3.14 -0.01 4.56
C LEU A 167 2.99 -1.04 5.66
N TYR A 168 2.51 -0.59 6.81
CA TYR A 168 2.17 -1.42 7.95
C TYR A 168 1.15 -0.70 8.85
N GLY A 169 0.39 -1.44 9.64
CA GLY A 169 -0.56 -0.87 10.58
C GLY A 169 -1.86 -1.68 10.73
N PRO A 170 -2.93 -1.08 11.26
CA PRO A 170 -4.21 -1.75 11.47
C PRO A 170 -4.78 -2.37 10.18
N ASN A 171 -5.37 -3.55 10.32
CA ASN A 171 -5.88 -4.35 9.21
C ASN A 171 -4.83 -4.86 8.22
N ASP A 172 -3.56 -4.97 8.61
CA ASP A 172 -2.53 -5.62 7.80
C ASP A 172 -2.78 -7.13 7.67
N ASN A 173 -2.06 -7.78 6.77
CA ASN A 173 -2.09 -9.22 6.57
C ASN A 173 -1.00 -9.89 7.41
N TYR A 174 -1.39 -10.69 8.39
CA TYR A 174 -0.47 -11.43 9.27
C TYR A 174 -0.33 -12.91 8.90
N HIS A 175 -0.69 -13.32 7.67
CA HIS A 175 -0.56 -14.71 7.23
C HIS A 175 0.90 -15.18 7.30
N PRO A 176 1.22 -16.38 7.82
CA PRO A 176 2.60 -16.83 8.07
C PRO A 176 3.51 -16.81 6.83
N GLU A 177 2.94 -17.10 5.64
CA GLU A 177 3.70 -17.27 4.40
C GLU A 177 3.49 -16.14 3.38
N HIS A 178 2.36 -15.42 3.45
CA HIS A 178 1.94 -14.47 2.42
C HIS A 178 1.99 -13.01 2.85
N SER A 179 2.34 -12.75 4.11
CA SER A 179 2.47 -11.39 4.64
C SER A 179 3.78 -10.72 4.22
N HIS A 180 3.81 -9.39 4.38
CA HIS A 180 5.04 -8.62 4.27
C HIS A 180 5.93 -8.78 5.50
N VAL A 181 7.17 -8.33 5.41
CA VAL A 181 8.21 -8.57 6.44
C VAL A 181 7.81 -8.10 7.84
N LEU A 182 7.25 -6.90 7.99
CA LEU A 182 6.94 -6.34 9.31
C LEU A 182 5.80 -7.12 10.00
N PRO A 183 4.61 -7.33 9.40
CA PRO A 183 3.57 -8.16 10.02
C PRO A 183 4.00 -9.61 10.24
N ALA A 184 4.84 -10.18 9.35
CA ALA A 184 5.40 -11.51 9.58
C ALA A 184 6.28 -11.58 10.82
N LEU A 185 7.09 -10.55 11.09
CA LEU A 185 7.92 -10.45 12.28
C LEU A 185 7.07 -10.28 13.55
N ILE A 186 6.04 -9.43 13.52
CA ILE A 186 5.11 -9.27 14.66
C ILE A 186 4.51 -10.62 15.05
N ARG A 187 3.92 -11.34 14.11
CA ARG A 187 3.32 -12.65 14.37
C ARG A 187 4.36 -13.66 14.88
N ARG A 188 5.49 -13.76 14.22
CA ARG A 188 6.53 -14.74 14.57
C ARG A 188 7.09 -14.52 15.97
N PHE A 189 7.34 -13.27 16.37
CA PHE A 189 7.83 -12.98 17.72
C PHE A 189 6.73 -13.13 18.79
N HIS A 190 5.47 -12.82 18.44
CA HIS A 190 4.35 -13.10 19.32
C HIS A 190 4.20 -14.61 19.59
N GLU A 191 4.15 -15.43 18.55
CA GLU A 191 4.04 -16.89 18.68
C GLU A 191 5.23 -17.49 19.43
N ALA A 192 6.44 -16.99 19.18
CA ALA A 192 7.65 -17.43 19.89
C ALA A 192 7.62 -17.07 21.39
N LYS A 193 7.14 -15.86 21.73
CA LYS A 193 6.94 -15.43 23.10
C LYS A 193 5.91 -16.30 23.83
N GLU A 194 4.74 -16.52 23.22
CA GLU A 194 3.66 -17.30 23.81
C GLU A 194 4.05 -18.79 24.00
N SER A 195 4.86 -19.34 23.10
CA SER A 195 5.36 -20.74 23.21
C SER A 195 6.60 -20.89 24.07
N GLY A 196 7.21 -19.79 24.52
CA GLY A 196 8.49 -19.81 25.26
C GLY A 196 9.67 -20.28 24.41
N ALA A 197 9.63 -20.08 23.09
CA ALA A 197 10.71 -20.49 22.19
C ALA A 197 12.01 -19.71 22.50
N GLU A 198 13.12 -20.44 22.68
CA GLU A 198 14.42 -19.83 22.98
C GLU A 198 15.07 -19.13 21.77
N VAL A 199 14.68 -19.53 20.55
CA VAL A 199 15.29 -19.04 19.30
C VAL A 199 14.23 -18.76 18.25
N VAL A 200 14.35 -17.59 17.58
CA VAL A 200 13.62 -17.27 16.36
C VAL A 200 14.62 -17.15 15.20
N THR A 201 14.42 -17.94 14.15
CA THR A 201 15.23 -17.88 12.94
C THR A 201 14.61 -16.95 11.91
N CYS A 202 15.37 -15.94 11.47
CA CYS A 202 15.03 -15.00 10.42
C CYS A 202 15.80 -15.32 9.13
N TRP A 203 15.22 -15.02 7.96
CA TRP A 203 15.84 -15.30 6.68
C TRP A 203 16.87 -14.24 6.28
N GLY A 204 17.93 -14.70 5.57
CA GLY A 204 19.01 -13.85 5.09
C GLY A 204 20.01 -13.49 6.17
N ASP A 205 20.67 -12.36 6.05
CA ASP A 205 21.65 -11.83 7.01
C ASP A 205 21.17 -10.52 7.69
N GLY A 206 19.98 -10.05 7.34
CA GLY A 206 19.41 -8.83 7.88
C GLY A 206 19.99 -7.53 7.34
N SER A 207 20.92 -7.57 6.38
CA SER A 207 21.57 -6.37 5.82
C SER A 207 20.71 -5.47 4.93
N PRO A 208 19.67 -5.95 4.20
CA PRO A 208 18.88 -5.09 3.33
C PRO A 208 18.26 -3.90 4.06
N LEU A 209 18.26 -2.75 3.38
CA LEU A 209 17.68 -1.51 3.87
C LEU A 209 16.24 -1.34 3.35
N ARG A 210 15.32 -0.99 4.23
CA ARG A 210 13.90 -0.74 3.91
C ARG A 210 13.40 0.50 4.61
N GLU A 211 12.45 1.11 3.96
CA GLU A 211 11.64 2.23 4.45
C GLU A 211 10.24 1.71 4.80
N PHE A 212 9.64 2.24 5.87
CA PHE A 212 8.30 1.89 6.32
C PHE A 212 7.48 3.15 6.61
N LEU A 213 6.22 3.15 6.18
CA LEU A 213 5.26 4.22 6.44
C LEU A 213 4.02 3.64 7.13
N TYR A 214 3.62 4.26 8.25
CA TYR A 214 2.39 3.89 8.95
C TYR A 214 1.16 4.19 8.09
N VAL A 215 0.22 3.26 8.05
CA VAL A 215 -0.90 3.32 7.08
C VAL A 215 -1.83 4.52 7.28
N ASP A 216 -2.04 4.98 8.52
CA ASP A 216 -2.88 6.15 8.76
C ASP A 216 -2.19 7.45 8.32
N ASP A 217 -0.86 7.51 8.31
CA ASP A 217 -0.11 8.62 7.69
C ASP A 217 -0.27 8.61 6.17
N LEU A 218 -0.23 7.44 5.53
CA LEU A 218 -0.56 7.34 4.11
C LEU A 218 -1.99 7.81 3.83
N ALA A 219 -2.96 7.39 4.63
CA ALA A 219 -4.36 7.81 4.47
C ALA A 219 -4.51 9.33 4.59
N ASN A 220 -3.81 9.93 5.56
CA ASN A 220 -3.75 11.38 5.70
C ASN A 220 -3.15 12.06 4.47
N LEU A 221 -2.04 11.53 3.91
CA LEU A 221 -1.48 12.04 2.66
C LEU A 221 -2.48 11.92 1.50
N CYS A 222 -3.16 10.79 1.37
CA CYS A 222 -4.14 10.58 0.29
C CYS A 222 -5.25 11.64 0.33
N VAL A 223 -5.83 11.91 1.51
CA VAL A 223 -6.87 12.94 1.67
C VAL A 223 -6.28 14.34 1.42
N PHE A 224 -5.08 14.62 1.94
CA PHE A 224 -4.38 15.88 1.70
C PHE A 224 -4.16 16.15 0.21
N LEU A 225 -3.71 15.16 -0.57
CA LEU A 225 -3.49 15.31 -2.00
C LEU A 225 -4.80 15.47 -2.78
N MET A 226 -5.86 14.81 -2.37
CA MET A 226 -7.18 15.01 -2.98
C MET A 226 -7.70 16.44 -2.80
N GLU A 227 -7.28 17.14 -1.74
CA GLU A 227 -7.66 18.53 -1.47
C GLU A 227 -6.70 19.56 -2.06
N ASN A 228 -5.40 19.26 -2.14
CA ASN A 228 -4.36 20.26 -2.36
C ASN A 228 -3.47 20.03 -3.58
N TYR A 229 -3.60 18.92 -4.29
CA TYR A 229 -2.74 18.60 -5.42
C TYR A 229 -3.56 18.25 -6.66
N SER A 230 -3.22 18.85 -7.78
CA SER A 230 -3.72 18.53 -9.11
C SER A 230 -2.55 18.48 -10.07
N GLY A 231 -2.39 17.39 -10.81
CA GLY A 231 -1.27 17.23 -11.74
C GLY A 231 -1.09 15.81 -12.25
N ASN A 232 -0.29 15.67 -13.31
CA ASN A 232 -0.03 14.40 -13.97
C ASN A 232 1.09 13.60 -13.34
N GLU A 233 1.93 14.23 -12.54
CA GLU A 233 3.06 13.56 -11.93
C GLU A 233 2.60 12.81 -10.68
N THR A 234 3.07 11.58 -10.54
CA THR A 234 2.87 10.81 -9.32
C THR A 234 3.56 11.45 -8.11
N VAL A 235 3.15 11.09 -6.91
CA VAL A 235 3.74 11.54 -5.65
C VAL A 235 4.21 10.33 -4.86
N ASN A 236 5.49 10.29 -4.53
CA ASN A 236 6.05 9.28 -3.62
C ASN A 236 5.55 9.51 -2.19
N ALA A 237 5.14 8.42 -1.54
CA ALA A 237 4.64 8.42 -0.17
C ALA A 237 5.54 7.55 0.73
N GLY A 238 6.32 8.19 1.58
CA GLY A 238 7.28 7.55 2.46
C GLY A 238 7.69 8.47 3.62
N THR A 239 8.67 8.01 4.39
CA THR A 239 9.26 8.76 5.50
C THR A 239 10.58 9.41 5.14
N GLY A 240 11.23 8.94 4.04
CA GLY A 240 12.62 9.30 3.71
C GLY A 240 13.65 8.70 4.68
N LYS A 241 13.23 7.81 5.59
CA LYS A 241 14.09 7.13 6.56
C LYS A 241 14.13 5.63 6.29
N GLU A 242 15.31 5.05 6.34
CA GLU A 242 15.51 3.62 6.15
C GLU A 242 16.23 2.99 7.34
N LEU A 243 16.01 1.70 7.53
CA LEU A 243 16.75 0.89 8.49
C LEU A 243 17.03 -0.50 7.92
N THR A 244 18.00 -1.22 8.49
CA THR A 244 18.26 -2.59 8.10
C THR A 244 17.13 -3.51 8.56
N ILE A 245 16.92 -4.62 7.85
CA ILE A 245 16.00 -5.68 8.31
C ILE A 245 16.41 -6.20 9.68
N LYS A 246 17.71 -6.23 9.98
CA LYS A 246 18.20 -6.59 11.32
C LYS A 246 17.70 -5.63 12.39
N ALA A 247 17.88 -4.34 12.21
CA ALA A 247 17.39 -3.32 13.15
C ALA A 247 15.85 -3.36 13.31
N LEU A 248 15.11 -3.56 12.21
CA LEU A 248 13.67 -3.77 12.26
C LEU A 248 13.30 -5.00 13.10
N THR A 249 13.99 -6.13 12.88
CA THR A 249 13.74 -7.38 13.59
C THR A 249 13.95 -7.22 15.09
N GLU A 250 15.05 -6.58 15.49
CA GLU A 250 15.36 -6.26 16.90
C GLU A 250 14.30 -5.33 17.51
N LEU A 251 13.86 -4.31 16.76
CA LEU A 251 12.84 -3.37 17.21
C LEU A 251 11.47 -4.06 17.41
N VAL A 252 11.06 -4.93 16.48
CA VAL A 252 9.81 -5.70 16.59
C VAL A 252 9.89 -6.68 17.76
N ALA A 253 11.00 -7.42 17.93
CA ALA A 253 11.19 -8.34 19.03
C ALA A 253 11.06 -7.63 20.39
N LYS A 254 11.72 -6.48 20.53
CA LYS A 254 11.63 -5.61 21.73
C LYS A 254 10.19 -5.14 21.99
N THR A 255 9.48 -4.70 20.93
CA THR A 255 8.10 -4.18 21.05
C THR A 255 7.12 -5.27 21.47
N VAL A 256 7.26 -6.47 20.93
CA VAL A 256 6.46 -7.64 21.30
C VAL A 256 6.81 -8.16 22.71
N GLY A 257 8.02 -7.88 23.19
CA GLY A 257 8.56 -8.37 24.46
C GLY A 257 9.07 -9.80 24.36
N TYR A 258 9.69 -10.16 23.25
CA TYR A 258 10.39 -11.42 23.05
C TYR A 258 11.82 -11.30 23.58
N GLU A 259 12.23 -12.19 24.48
CA GLU A 259 13.54 -12.16 25.17
C GLU A 259 14.52 -13.27 24.70
N GLY A 260 14.08 -14.14 23.78
CA GLY A 260 14.93 -15.19 23.24
C GLY A 260 15.96 -14.69 22.21
N ARG A 261 16.74 -15.62 21.65
CA ARG A 261 17.79 -15.29 20.68
C ARG A 261 17.21 -15.17 19.26
N ILE A 262 17.81 -14.29 18.45
CA ILE A 262 17.52 -14.14 17.03
C ILE A 262 18.69 -14.74 16.26
N GLU A 263 18.41 -15.71 15.39
CA GLU A 263 19.38 -16.31 14.49
C GLU A 263 19.03 -16.03 13.03
N TRP A 264 20.04 -16.07 12.15
CA TRP A 264 19.87 -15.74 10.74
C TRP A 264 20.19 -16.94 9.85
N ASP A 265 19.23 -17.33 9.00
CA ASP A 265 19.43 -18.37 7.99
C ASP A 265 19.94 -17.71 6.68
N THR A 266 21.26 -17.64 6.55
CA THR A 266 21.92 -17.05 5.38
C THR A 266 21.84 -17.93 4.12
N THR A 267 21.25 -19.13 4.19
CA THR A 267 20.94 -19.95 3.00
C THR A 267 19.75 -19.42 2.23
N ARG A 268 18.94 -18.54 2.84
CA ARG A 268 17.82 -17.87 2.23
C ARG A 268 18.23 -16.52 1.64
N PRO A 269 17.59 -16.08 0.53
CA PRO A 269 17.96 -14.84 -0.13
C PRO A 269 17.58 -13.59 0.68
N ASN A 270 18.40 -12.56 0.59
CA ASN A 270 18.16 -11.26 1.22
C ASN A 270 17.08 -10.39 0.53
N GLY A 271 16.77 -10.66 -0.75
CA GLY A 271 15.97 -9.78 -1.59
C GLY A 271 16.73 -8.55 -2.09
N THR A 272 16.01 -7.51 -2.52
CA THR A 272 16.61 -6.27 -3.04
C THR A 272 17.44 -5.56 -1.96
N PRO A 273 18.70 -5.15 -2.23
CA PRO A 273 19.59 -4.59 -1.20
C PRO A 273 19.07 -3.31 -0.53
N ARG A 274 18.49 -2.39 -1.31
CA ARG A 274 17.99 -1.10 -0.80
C ARG A 274 16.73 -0.66 -1.52
N LYS A 275 15.79 -0.05 -0.77
CA LYS A 275 14.56 0.50 -1.31
C LYS A 275 14.12 1.71 -0.47
N LEU A 276 14.46 2.90 -0.95
CA LEU A 276 14.16 4.19 -0.32
C LEU A 276 13.53 5.12 -1.35
N LEU A 277 12.42 5.78 -1.02
CA LEU A 277 11.80 6.78 -1.87
C LEU A 277 12.36 8.18 -1.60
N ASP A 278 12.46 8.97 -2.65
CA ASP A 278 12.57 10.43 -2.52
C ASP A 278 11.18 10.99 -2.22
N VAL A 279 11.03 11.63 -1.07
CA VAL A 279 9.76 12.17 -0.57
C VAL A 279 9.72 13.70 -0.64
N SER A 280 10.68 14.32 -1.30
CA SER A 280 10.82 15.77 -1.40
C SER A 280 9.60 16.45 -2.00
N LYS A 281 8.92 15.80 -2.94
CA LYS A 281 7.70 16.32 -3.57
C LYS A 281 6.54 16.43 -2.57
N ALA A 282 6.27 15.40 -1.77
CA ALA A 282 5.26 15.47 -0.72
C ALA A 282 5.59 16.55 0.32
N ALA A 283 6.87 16.66 0.72
CA ALA A 283 7.34 17.70 1.62
C ALA A 283 7.18 19.11 1.03
N ALA A 284 7.50 19.31 -0.25
CA ALA A 284 7.30 20.59 -0.94
C ALA A 284 5.84 21.01 -1.05
N LEU A 285 4.92 20.04 -1.11
CA LEU A 285 3.47 20.28 -1.04
C LEU A 285 2.99 20.64 0.38
N GLY A 286 3.84 20.51 1.40
CA GLY A 286 3.53 20.83 2.79
C GLY A 286 3.09 19.64 3.63
N TRP A 287 3.30 18.41 3.16
CA TRP A 287 2.96 17.21 3.93
C TRP A 287 4.20 16.49 4.47
N THR A 288 4.08 15.99 5.69
CA THR A 288 5.05 15.08 6.32
C THR A 288 4.33 14.03 7.17
N TYR A 289 4.93 12.85 7.27
CA TYR A 289 4.44 11.79 8.15
C TYR A 289 4.52 12.23 9.64
N LYS A 290 3.75 11.58 10.51
CA LYS A 290 3.66 11.94 11.94
C LYS A 290 4.03 10.79 12.86
N THR A 291 3.82 9.54 12.44
CA THR A 291 3.99 8.36 13.27
C THR A 291 5.39 7.80 13.10
N GLU A 292 6.22 7.88 14.13
CA GLU A 292 7.54 7.25 14.13
C GLU A 292 7.42 5.73 14.18
N LEU A 293 8.42 5.02 13.63
CA LEU A 293 8.35 3.57 13.40
C LEU A 293 8.09 2.78 14.70
N GLU A 294 8.75 3.12 15.80
CA GLU A 294 8.57 2.42 17.09
C GLU A 294 7.13 2.55 17.61
N GLU A 295 6.53 3.73 17.50
CA GLU A 295 5.13 3.96 17.88
C GLU A 295 4.17 3.18 16.96
N GLY A 296 4.39 3.28 15.66
CA GLY A 296 3.56 2.57 14.67
C GLY A 296 3.59 1.05 14.84
N ILE A 297 4.74 0.46 15.20
CA ILE A 297 4.85 -0.98 15.49
C ILE A 297 4.02 -1.36 16.72
N LYS A 298 4.00 -0.53 17.77
CA LYS A 298 3.14 -0.75 18.95
C LYS A 298 1.67 -0.77 18.56
N LEU A 299 1.23 0.22 17.77
CA LEU A 299 -0.16 0.29 17.28
C LEU A 299 -0.53 -0.90 16.37
N ALA A 300 0.40 -1.34 15.50
CA ALA A 300 0.19 -2.52 14.66
C ALA A 300 0.13 -3.82 15.50
N TYR A 301 0.94 -3.92 16.54
CA TYR A 301 0.90 -5.07 17.45
C TYR A 301 -0.39 -5.08 18.30
N ASP A 302 -0.87 -3.94 18.74
CA ASP A 302 -2.16 -3.84 19.43
C ASP A 302 -3.32 -4.25 18.52
N ASP A 303 -3.30 -3.86 17.24
CA ASP A 303 -4.29 -4.34 16.25
C ASP A 303 -4.19 -5.86 16.05
N PHE A 304 -2.99 -6.42 15.94
CA PHE A 304 -2.79 -7.86 15.82
C PHE A 304 -3.39 -8.62 17.00
N LEU A 305 -3.22 -8.13 18.23
CA LEU A 305 -3.76 -8.77 19.43
C LEU A 305 -5.29 -8.69 19.52
N ASN A 306 -5.88 -7.58 19.05
CA ASN A 306 -7.31 -7.28 19.23
C ASN A 306 -8.18 -7.58 18.00
N ASN A 307 -7.59 -7.91 16.86
CA ASN A 307 -8.28 -8.17 15.60
C ASN A 307 -8.03 -9.60 15.10
N PRO A 308 -8.68 -10.62 15.71
CA PRO A 308 -8.42 -12.03 15.43
C PRO A 308 -8.70 -12.40 13.97
N MET A 309 -9.63 -11.71 13.30
CA MET A 309 -9.93 -11.96 11.87
C MET A 309 -8.74 -11.68 10.94
N ARG A 310 -7.75 -10.91 11.36
CA ARG A 310 -6.53 -10.61 10.61
C ARG A 310 -5.35 -11.51 10.97
N ALA A 311 -5.32 -12.05 12.19
CA ALA A 311 -4.30 -13.00 12.62
C ALA A 311 -4.41 -14.37 11.94
N GLU A 312 -5.62 -14.73 11.50
CA GLU A 312 -5.90 -16.03 10.86
C GLU A 312 -5.81 -16.01 9.32
N ARG A 313 -5.60 -14.86 8.68
CA ARG A 313 -5.57 -14.71 7.21
C ARG A 313 -4.19 -14.81 6.63
#